data_1dd68b71037105241c15ae335fac3866
#
_entry.id   1dd68b71037105241c15ae335fac3866
#
_cell.length_a   1.000
_cell.length_b   1.000
_cell.length_c   1.000
_cell.angle_alpha   90.00
_cell.angle_beta   90.00
_cell.angle_gamma   90.00
#
_symmetry.space_group_name_H-M   'P 1'
#
loop_
_entity.id
_entity.type
_entity.pdbx_description
1 polymer ?
#
loop_
_entity_poly.entity_id
_entity_poly.type
_entity_poly.pdbx_seq_one_letter_code
_entity_poly.pdbx_strand_id
1 'polypeptide(L)'
;MLPCYQRLFTLGIFLASPSITWAQTASVKPTSPAVVVEASLMIRRGVEFLRVRGQAEDGSFSKQNGLGVTALVTAGLLSAGVPRQDPMLAKALDYLLGYRQPDGGIYAPNSKHANYETCLAIMALTKANHDGKYDPLLSQAELFIKKMQWDDGEGLTSDDPAFGGAGYGSKSRPDLSNTSFLLEALHSLGRDQNDEAVQRALVFVSRCQNRASGDNDTVFADKVNDGGFYYTPAAGGDSMAGKTETGGLRSYASMTYAGLKSMIFAGVGQDDPRVQAAAKFLENNYSLDSNPGMGSSGLFYYYHTMAKALSALGVDRFQTTEGEKLWKQDLLAALAQRQVEDGSWVNPDSRWLEGDPNLVTGYALLTLGMFVAP
;
A
#
# COMPACT_ATOMS: atom_id res chain seq x y z
N MET A 1 42.04 59.31 -21.12
CA MET A 1 41.07 58.61 -21.96
C MET A 1 40.92 57.16 -21.40
N LEU A 2 39.91 56.89 -20.65
CA LEU A 2 39.57 55.56 -20.10
C LEU A 2 38.22 55.15 -20.70
N PRO A 3 38.06 53.95 -21.26
CA PRO A 3 36.77 53.50 -21.78
C PRO A 3 35.86 52.97 -20.67
N CYS A 4 34.63 53.41 -20.72
CA CYS A 4 33.50 53.05 -19.88
C CYS A 4 32.99 51.63 -20.26
N TYR A 5 33.03 50.64 -19.32
CA TYR A 5 32.41 49.34 -19.50
C TYR A 5 30.97 49.42 -18.99
N GLN A 6 30.02 49.38 -19.90
CA GLN A 6 28.60 49.10 -19.58
C GLN A 6 28.41 47.62 -19.21
N ARG A 7 28.00 47.36 -17.99
CA ARG A 7 27.50 46.02 -17.57
C ARG A 7 26.04 45.89 -17.95
N LEU A 8 25.72 45.00 -18.89
CA LEU A 8 24.36 44.52 -19.12
C LEU A 8 23.94 43.62 -17.94
N PHE A 9 22.93 44.05 -17.22
CA PHE A 9 22.18 43.19 -16.28
C PHE A 9 21.16 42.40 -17.08
N THR A 10 21.37 41.11 -17.27
CA THR A 10 20.33 40.19 -17.73
C THR A 10 19.42 39.87 -16.57
N LEU A 11 18.19 40.36 -16.65
CA LEU A 11 17.09 40.02 -15.72
C LEU A 11 16.63 38.59 -16.02
N GLY A 12 17.07 37.64 -15.22
CA GLY A 12 16.56 36.27 -15.27
C GLY A 12 15.14 36.24 -14.69
N ILE A 13 14.16 36.01 -15.53
CA ILE A 13 12.78 35.74 -15.08
C ILE A 13 12.78 34.31 -14.50
N PHE A 14 12.83 34.20 -13.19
CA PHE A 14 12.50 32.96 -12.49
C PHE A 14 10.98 32.75 -12.61
N LEU A 15 10.56 31.85 -13.50
CA LEU A 15 9.22 31.30 -13.48
C LEU A 15 9.12 30.40 -12.22
N ALA A 16 8.53 30.94 -11.16
CA ALA A 16 8.14 30.15 -10.01
C ALA A 16 7.09 29.14 -10.45
N SER A 17 7.44 27.86 -10.46
CA SER A 17 6.45 26.78 -10.58
C SER A 17 5.46 26.91 -9.43
N PRO A 18 4.15 26.79 -9.65
CA PRO A 18 3.18 26.84 -8.55
C PRO A 18 3.47 25.66 -7.60
N SER A 19 3.90 25.98 -6.39
CA SER A 19 3.97 25.02 -5.30
C SER A 19 2.58 24.45 -5.08
N ILE A 20 2.43 23.12 -5.10
CA ILE A 20 1.18 22.45 -4.73
C ILE A 20 0.99 22.73 -3.23
N THR A 21 0.18 23.75 -2.90
CA THR A 21 -0.22 24.02 -1.52
C THR A 21 -1.31 23.03 -1.15
N TRP A 22 -0.93 21.92 -0.52
CA TRP A 22 -1.86 21.12 0.25
C TRP A 22 -2.39 22.03 1.36
N ALA A 23 -3.71 22.17 1.47
CA ALA A 23 -4.31 22.98 2.50
C ALA A 23 -3.78 22.50 3.86
N GLN A 24 -3.01 23.36 4.55
CA GLN A 24 -2.44 23.09 5.87
C GLN A 24 -3.55 22.61 6.80
N THR A 25 -3.32 21.44 7.43
CA THR A 25 -4.01 20.93 8.64
C THR A 25 -5.42 21.48 8.88
N ALA A 26 -6.32 21.30 7.93
CA ALA A 26 -7.73 21.31 8.26
C ALA A 26 -7.97 20.04 9.09
N SER A 27 -8.53 20.19 10.29
CA SER A 27 -9.03 19.05 11.07
C SER A 27 -9.79 18.14 10.11
N VAL A 28 -9.37 16.87 10.01
CA VAL A 28 -10.02 15.88 9.14
C VAL A 28 -11.51 15.97 9.41
N LYS A 29 -12.26 16.51 8.44
CA LYS A 29 -13.71 16.63 8.62
C LYS A 29 -14.27 15.22 8.67
N PRO A 30 -15.21 14.93 9.58
CA PRO A 30 -15.84 13.62 9.62
C PRO A 30 -16.41 13.29 8.25
N THR A 31 -16.22 12.04 7.82
CA THR A 31 -16.75 11.53 6.56
C THR A 31 -18.25 11.84 6.49
N SER A 32 -18.73 12.29 5.33
CA SER A 32 -20.15 12.66 5.15
C SER A 32 -21.08 11.54 5.66
N PRO A 33 -22.16 11.85 6.43
CA PRO A 33 -23.09 10.83 6.91
C PRO A 33 -23.65 9.93 5.80
N ALA A 34 -23.85 10.47 4.60
CA ALA A 34 -24.32 9.69 3.44
C ALA A 34 -23.27 8.64 3.02
N VAL A 35 -22.00 8.98 2.97
CA VAL A 35 -20.89 8.05 2.67
C VAL A 35 -20.81 6.96 3.73
N VAL A 36 -20.94 7.30 5.00
CA VAL A 36 -20.93 6.33 6.11
C VAL A 36 -22.11 5.33 6.00
N VAL A 37 -23.31 5.81 5.69
CA VAL A 37 -24.50 4.95 5.56
C VAL A 37 -24.33 3.99 4.38
N GLU A 38 -23.93 4.48 3.21
CA GLU A 38 -23.76 3.65 2.02
C GLU A 38 -22.62 2.65 2.18
N ALA A 39 -21.47 3.06 2.72
CA ALA A 39 -20.38 2.15 3.04
C ALA A 39 -20.81 1.06 4.02
N SER A 40 -21.59 1.40 5.06
CA SER A 40 -22.11 0.44 6.03
C SER A 40 -23.08 -0.58 5.40
N LEU A 41 -23.86 -0.19 4.40
CA LEU A 41 -24.73 -1.11 3.65
C LEU A 41 -23.89 -2.11 2.84
N MET A 42 -22.90 -1.65 2.12
CA MET A 42 -21.98 -2.50 1.35
C MET A 42 -21.17 -3.44 2.25
N ILE A 43 -20.67 -2.93 3.38
CA ILE A 43 -19.97 -3.74 4.38
C ILE A 43 -20.84 -4.88 4.85
N ARG A 44 -22.09 -4.62 5.26
CA ARG A 44 -23.00 -5.67 5.74
C ARG A 44 -23.19 -6.78 4.70
N ARG A 45 -23.37 -6.43 3.44
CA ARG A 45 -23.52 -7.42 2.35
C ARG A 45 -22.22 -8.23 2.15
N GLY A 46 -21.06 -7.59 2.14
CA GLY A 46 -19.78 -8.28 2.01
C GLY A 46 -19.45 -9.19 3.18
N VAL A 47 -19.75 -8.75 4.42
CA VAL A 47 -19.60 -9.58 5.63
C VAL A 47 -20.52 -10.79 5.58
N GLU A 48 -21.77 -10.63 5.12
CA GLU A 48 -22.72 -11.75 5.00
C GLU A 48 -22.29 -12.75 3.92
N PHE A 49 -21.77 -12.28 2.77
CA PHE A 49 -21.16 -13.15 1.78
C PHE A 49 -20.03 -14.00 2.39
N LEU A 50 -19.09 -13.37 3.10
CA LEU A 50 -17.99 -14.09 3.75
C LEU A 50 -18.46 -15.11 4.77
N ARG A 51 -19.53 -14.80 5.52
CA ARG A 51 -20.13 -15.67 6.53
C ARG A 51 -20.78 -16.91 5.93
N VAL A 52 -21.57 -16.72 4.87
CA VAL A 52 -22.43 -17.79 4.31
C VAL A 52 -21.71 -18.61 3.27
N ARG A 53 -20.81 -17.99 2.49
CA ARG A 53 -20.17 -18.60 1.31
C ARG A 53 -18.66 -18.60 1.36
N GLY A 54 -18.05 -17.64 2.05
CA GLY A 54 -16.60 -17.40 1.98
C GLY A 54 -15.80 -18.27 2.91
N GLN A 55 -16.26 -18.45 4.18
CA GLN A 55 -15.48 -19.13 5.21
C GLN A 55 -15.67 -20.65 5.16
N ALA A 56 -14.55 -21.38 5.13
CA ALA A 56 -14.53 -22.83 5.29
C ALA A 56 -14.74 -23.25 6.78
N GLU A 57 -15.03 -24.53 7.01
CA GLU A 57 -15.29 -25.07 8.36
C GLU A 57 -14.08 -24.90 9.28
N ASP A 58 -12.85 -24.96 8.75
CA ASP A 58 -11.59 -24.77 9.48
C ASP A 58 -11.29 -23.30 9.81
N GLY A 59 -12.13 -22.36 9.39
CA GLY A 59 -11.99 -20.93 9.62
C GLY A 59 -11.24 -20.18 8.53
N SER A 60 -10.69 -20.89 7.52
CA SER A 60 -9.96 -20.27 6.41
C SER A 60 -10.89 -19.61 5.39
N PHE A 61 -10.30 -18.68 4.63
CA PHE A 61 -10.85 -18.12 3.39
C PHE A 61 -9.92 -18.48 2.24
N SER A 62 -10.45 -19.19 1.23
CA SER A 62 -9.69 -19.59 0.03
C SER A 62 -8.31 -20.22 0.34
N LYS A 63 -8.28 -21.22 1.20
CA LYS A 63 -7.08 -21.92 1.69
C LYS A 63 -6.10 -22.33 0.59
N GLN A 64 -6.63 -22.71 -0.59
CA GLN A 64 -5.86 -23.12 -1.76
C GLN A 64 -4.95 -21.98 -2.29
N ASN A 65 -5.28 -20.73 -1.97
CA ASN A 65 -4.55 -19.53 -2.39
C ASN A 65 -3.57 -19.02 -1.33
N GLY A 66 -3.37 -19.79 -0.24
CA GLY A 66 -2.42 -19.49 0.84
C GLY A 66 -3.02 -18.78 2.04
N LEU A 67 -2.21 -18.70 3.10
CA LEU A 67 -2.61 -18.08 4.38
C LEU A 67 -2.92 -16.58 4.24
N GLY A 68 -2.25 -15.90 3.30
CA GLY A 68 -2.39 -14.47 3.08
C GLY A 68 -3.82 -14.03 2.80
N VAL A 69 -4.64 -14.85 2.10
CA VAL A 69 -6.06 -14.52 1.85
C VAL A 69 -6.84 -14.49 3.16
N THR A 70 -6.67 -15.49 4.01
CA THR A 70 -7.35 -15.52 5.33
C THR A 70 -6.90 -14.33 6.19
N ALA A 71 -5.62 -14.00 6.22
CA ALA A 71 -5.09 -12.88 6.99
C ALA A 71 -5.66 -11.53 6.50
N LEU A 72 -5.71 -11.32 5.18
CA LEU A 72 -6.24 -10.11 4.57
C LEU A 72 -7.74 -9.95 4.84
N VAL A 73 -8.53 -11.02 4.65
CA VAL A 73 -9.97 -11.03 4.95
C VAL A 73 -10.22 -10.75 6.44
N THR A 74 -9.43 -11.38 7.33
CA THR A 74 -9.52 -11.13 8.78
C THR A 74 -9.25 -9.66 9.12
N ALA A 75 -8.21 -9.06 8.54
CA ALA A 75 -7.93 -7.63 8.70
C ALA A 75 -9.08 -6.76 8.14
N GLY A 76 -9.68 -7.16 7.02
CA GLY A 76 -10.84 -6.50 6.41
C GLY A 76 -12.08 -6.54 7.31
N LEU A 77 -12.40 -7.70 7.87
CA LEU A 77 -13.52 -7.86 8.81
C LEU A 77 -13.35 -6.98 10.06
N LEU A 78 -12.15 -6.96 10.64
CA LEU A 78 -11.81 -6.10 11.77
C LEU A 78 -11.92 -4.61 11.43
N SER A 79 -11.43 -4.22 10.26
CA SER A 79 -11.52 -2.83 9.76
C SER A 79 -12.97 -2.41 9.51
N ALA A 80 -13.81 -3.34 9.10
CA ALA A 80 -15.23 -3.14 8.88
C ALA A 80 -16.07 -3.13 10.20
N GLY A 81 -15.40 -3.24 11.36
CA GLY A 81 -16.06 -3.17 12.66
C GLY A 81 -16.73 -4.47 13.10
N VAL A 82 -16.42 -5.62 12.50
CA VAL A 82 -16.94 -6.92 12.96
C VAL A 82 -16.38 -7.21 14.35
N PRO A 83 -17.23 -7.48 15.36
CA PRO A 83 -16.76 -7.75 16.71
C PRO A 83 -15.86 -8.99 16.79
N ARG A 84 -14.81 -8.94 17.61
CA ARG A 84 -13.89 -10.10 17.81
C ARG A 84 -14.59 -11.38 18.27
N GLN A 85 -15.68 -11.24 18.99
CA GLN A 85 -16.50 -12.35 19.49
C GLN A 85 -17.39 -12.96 18.41
N ASP A 86 -17.47 -12.36 17.24
CA ASP A 86 -18.18 -12.93 16.10
C ASP A 86 -17.59 -14.30 15.74
N PRO A 87 -18.41 -15.36 15.67
CA PRO A 87 -17.91 -16.73 15.45
C PRO A 87 -17.06 -16.89 14.19
N MET A 88 -17.40 -16.17 13.10
CA MET A 88 -16.63 -16.19 11.86
C MET A 88 -15.23 -15.59 12.10
N LEU A 89 -15.16 -14.43 12.75
CA LEU A 89 -13.90 -13.77 13.02
C LEU A 89 -13.03 -14.54 14.02
N ALA A 90 -13.64 -15.10 15.07
CA ALA A 90 -12.93 -15.95 16.03
C ALA A 90 -12.28 -17.16 15.36
N LYS A 91 -13.01 -17.89 14.51
CA LYS A 91 -12.45 -19.02 13.73
C LYS A 91 -11.31 -18.59 12.81
N ALA A 92 -11.42 -17.44 12.15
CA ALA A 92 -10.36 -16.94 11.28
C ALA A 92 -9.09 -16.58 12.07
N LEU A 93 -9.23 -15.95 13.24
CA LEU A 93 -8.10 -15.67 14.14
C LEU A 93 -7.45 -16.95 14.64
N ASP A 94 -8.25 -17.95 15.07
CA ASP A 94 -7.74 -19.25 15.52
C ASP A 94 -7.00 -19.99 14.39
N TYR A 95 -7.51 -19.90 13.16
CA TYR A 95 -6.84 -20.44 11.98
C TYR A 95 -5.46 -19.79 11.78
N LEU A 96 -5.35 -18.47 11.83
CA LEU A 96 -4.05 -17.76 11.73
C LEU A 96 -3.08 -18.18 12.83
N LEU A 97 -3.57 -18.29 14.07
CA LEU A 97 -2.75 -18.73 15.22
C LEU A 97 -2.21 -20.16 15.07
N GLY A 98 -2.87 -21.01 14.30
CA GLY A 98 -2.40 -22.35 13.97
C GLY A 98 -1.16 -22.39 13.07
N TYR A 99 -0.80 -21.28 12.43
CA TYR A 99 0.32 -21.18 11.48
C TYR A 99 1.56 -20.48 12.05
N ARG A 100 1.63 -20.33 13.37
CA ARG A 100 2.84 -19.84 14.05
C ARG A 100 4.01 -20.80 13.82
N GLN A 101 5.14 -20.26 13.42
CA GLN A 101 6.37 -21.01 13.15
C GLN A 101 7.39 -20.82 14.28
N PRO A 102 8.31 -21.78 14.46
CA PRO A 102 9.36 -21.67 15.48
C PRO A 102 10.31 -20.47 15.30
N ASP A 103 10.42 -19.94 14.08
CA ASP A 103 11.23 -18.76 13.75
C ASP A 103 10.55 -17.42 14.04
N GLY A 104 9.33 -17.46 14.57
CA GLY A 104 8.52 -16.31 14.92
C GLY A 104 7.56 -15.85 13.83
N GLY A 105 7.67 -16.35 12.60
CA GLY A 105 6.76 -16.03 11.51
C GLY A 105 5.37 -16.66 11.66
N ILE A 106 4.41 -16.15 10.91
CA ILE A 106 3.05 -16.67 10.81
C ILE A 106 2.78 -16.95 9.34
N TYR A 107 3.05 -18.18 8.92
CA TYR A 107 2.96 -18.56 7.50
C TYR A 107 2.74 -20.07 7.34
N ALA A 108 2.21 -20.47 6.17
CA ALA A 108 1.99 -21.89 5.88
C ALA A 108 3.33 -22.65 5.74
N PRO A 109 3.44 -23.89 6.24
CA PRO A 109 4.64 -24.70 6.08
C PRO A 109 5.07 -24.76 4.60
N ASN A 110 6.36 -24.55 4.34
CA ASN A 110 6.96 -24.48 2.99
C ASN A 110 6.44 -23.34 2.09
N SER A 111 5.76 -22.34 2.64
CA SER A 111 5.32 -21.16 1.89
C SER A 111 6.51 -20.41 1.31
N LYS A 112 6.40 -20.02 0.03
CA LYS A 112 7.32 -19.07 -0.61
C LYS A 112 6.95 -17.61 -0.33
N HIS A 113 5.87 -17.39 0.44
CA HIS A 113 5.28 -16.08 0.74
C HIS A 113 5.34 -15.76 2.25
N ALA A 114 6.30 -16.36 2.98
CA ALA A 114 6.38 -16.29 4.45
C ALA A 114 6.40 -14.85 4.99
N ASN A 115 7.11 -13.93 4.33
CA ASN A 115 7.13 -12.52 4.71
C ASN A 115 5.76 -11.86 4.48
N TYR A 116 5.19 -12.01 3.28
CA TYR A 116 3.88 -11.46 2.93
C TYR A 116 2.77 -11.96 3.86
N GLU A 117 2.70 -13.28 4.10
CA GLU A 117 1.72 -13.91 4.98
C GLU A 117 1.85 -13.39 6.42
N THR A 118 3.09 -13.27 6.93
CA THR A 118 3.35 -12.75 8.28
C THR A 118 2.99 -11.27 8.40
N CYS A 119 3.32 -10.42 7.42
CA CYS A 119 2.92 -9.01 7.43
C CYS A 119 1.40 -8.84 7.51
N LEU A 120 0.64 -9.59 6.71
CA LEU A 120 -0.83 -9.55 6.75
C LEU A 120 -1.39 -10.09 8.08
N ALA A 121 -0.77 -11.16 8.63
CA ALA A 121 -1.16 -11.70 9.94
C ALA A 121 -0.91 -10.68 11.06
N ILE A 122 0.22 -9.97 11.05
CA ILE A 122 0.52 -8.88 11.99
C ILE A 122 -0.60 -7.83 11.91
N MET A 123 -0.95 -7.37 10.71
CA MET A 123 -1.99 -6.33 10.54
C MET A 123 -3.35 -6.79 11.09
N ALA A 124 -3.73 -8.05 10.89
CA ALA A 124 -4.96 -8.62 11.44
C ALA A 124 -4.89 -8.74 12.97
N LEU A 125 -3.82 -9.35 13.49
CA LEU A 125 -3.68 -9.60 14.92
C LEU A 125 -3.51 -8.30 15.72
N THR A 126 -2.81 -7.30 15.21
CA THR A 126 -2.70 -5.97 15.86
C THR A 126 -4.08 -5.31 16.01
N LYS A 127 -4.91 -5.36 14.97
CA LYS A 127 -6.31 -4.86 15.06
C LYS A 127 -7.16 -5.65 16.07
N ALA A 128 -6.88 -6.93 16.26
CA ALA A 128 -7.57 -7.76 17.24
C ALA A 128 -7.02 -7.62 18.66
N ASN A 129 -5.88 -6.95 18.87
CA ASN A 129 -5.11 -6.95 20.12
C ASN A 129 -5.47 -5.79 21.05
N HIS A 130 -6.71 -5.75 21.57
CA HIS A 130 -7.11 -4.68 22.49
C HIS A 130 -6.72 -4.94 23.97
N ASP A 131 -6.38 -6.17 24.30
CA ASP A 131 -6.10 -6.63 25.68
C ASP A 131 -4.64 -7.08 25.86
N GLY A 132 -3.78 -6.88 24.88
CA GLY A 132 -2.36 -7.31 24.92
C GLY A 132 -2.16 -8.82 24.76
N LYS A 133 -3.23 -9.58 24.50
CA LYS A 133 -3.18 -11.05 24.36
C LYS A 133 -2.17 -11.52 23.32
N TYR A 134 -2.00 -10.76 22.25
CA TYR A 134 -1.12 -11.12 21.14
C TYR A 134 0.26 -10.46 21.19
N ASP A 135 0.57 -9.63 22.21
CA ASP A 135 1.85 -8.92 22.30
C ASP A 135 3.09 -9.83 22.18
N PRO A 136 3.17 -11.00 22.87
CA PRO A 136 4.34 -11.86 22.72
C PRO A 136 4.50 -12.42 21.30
N LEU A 137 3.39 -12.76 20.64
CA LEU A 137 3.38 -13.27 19.28
C LEU A 137 3.75 -12.17 18.29
N LEU A 138 3.18 -10.98 18.44
CA LEU A 138 3.45 -9.83 17.58
C LEU A 138 4.91 -9.39 17.68
N SER A 139 5.52 -9.44 18.88
CA SER A 139 6.93 -9.15 19.06
C SER A 139 7.84 -10.16 18.31
N GLN A 140 7.49 -11.44 18.31
CA GLN A 140 8.24 -12.46 17.56
C GLN A 140 8.05 -12.28 16.04
N ALA A 141 6.82 -12.01 15.60
CA ALA A 141 6.51 -11.78 14.20
C ALA A 141 7.19 -10.51 13.65
N GLU A 142 7.32 -9.47 14.47
CA GLU A 142 8.12 -8.28 14.14
C GLU A 142 9.58 -8.63 13.87
N LEU A 143 10.22 -9.37 14.79
CA LEU A 143 11.60 -9.79 14.59
C LEU A 143 11.76 -10.63 13.32
N PHE A 144 10.78 -11.49 13.02
CA PHE A 144 10.79 -12.30 11.82
C PHE A 144 10.73 -11.42 10.55
N ILE A 145 9.78 -10.47 10.43
CA ILE A 145 9.68 -9.65 9.21
C ILE A 145 10.88 -8.71 9.04
N LYS A 146 11.46 -8.20 10.12
CA LYS A 146 12.71 -7.42 10.07
C LYS A 146 13.86 -8.25 9.54
N LYS A 147 13.97 -9.54 9.91
CA LYS A 147 14.96 -10.46 9.38
C LYS A 147 14.75 -10.82 7.91
N MET A 148 13.53 -10.62 7.35
CA MET A 148 13.23 -10.85 5.93
C MET A 148 13.61 -9.67 5.04
N GLN A 149 14.01 -8.54 5.63
CA GLN A 149 14.47 -7.37 4.90
C GLN A 149 15.88 -7.63 4.35
N TRP A 150 16.12 -7.22 3.12
CA TRP A 150 17.43 -7.31 2.50
C TRP A 150 18.33 -6.18 3.03
N ASP A 151 19.31 -6.53 3.88
CA ASP A 151 20.19 -5.57 4.54
C ASP A 151 21.61 -6.11 4.74
N ASP A 152 22.31 -5.59 5.73
CA ASP A 152 23.68 -6.03 6.10
C ASP A 152 23.74 -7.53 6.47
N GLY A 153 22.63 -8.12 6.90
CA GLY A 153 22.50 -9.55 7.23
C GLY A 153 22.67 -10.45 6.01
N GLU A 154 22.32 -9.98 4.82
CA GLU A 154 22.57 -10.63 3.52
C GLU A 154 23.91 -10.20 2.90
N GLY A 155 24.69 -9.37 3.60
CA GLY A 155 25.98 -8.84 3.13
C GLY A 155 25.83 -7.69 2.12
N LEU A 156 24.68 -7.03 2.08
CA LEU A 156 24.45 -5.87 1.22
C LEU A 156 24.94 -4.59 1.89
N THR A 157 25.29 -3.63 1.07
CA THR A 157 25.56 -2.25 1.49
C THR A 157 24.44 -1.33 1.00
N SER A 158 24.40 -0.13 1.56
CA SER A 158 23.42 0.89 1.14
C SER A 158 23.43 1.22 -0.36
N ASP A 159 24.48 0.85 -1.09
CA ASP A 159 24.60 1.11 -2.54
C ASP A 159 23.94 0.00 -3.38
N ASP A 160 23.58 -1.14 -2.79
CA ASP A 160 22.90 -2.21 -3.52
C ASP A 160 21.43 -1.85 -3.81
N PRO A 161 20.96 -2.00 -5.05
CA PRO A 161 19.55 -1.71 -5.38
C PRO A 161 18.50 -2.52 -4.62
N ALA A 162 18.89 -3.64 -3.99
CA ALA A 162 18.02 -4.46 -3.15
C ALA A 162 17.97 -4.00 -1.68
N PHE A 163 18.94 -3.18 -1.24
CA PHE A 163 19.08 -2.80 0.16
C PHE A 163 17.81 -2.12 0.71
N GLY A 164 17.36 -2.59 1.87
CA GLY A 164 16.19 -2.10 2.57
C GLY A 164 14.86 -2.65 2.08
N GLY A 165 14.84 -3.37 0.96
CA GLY A 165 13.63 -3.96 0.41
C GLY A 165 13.26 -5.30 1.05
N ALA A 166 12.01 -5.72 0.86
CA ALA A 166 11.52 -7.03 1.23
C ALA A 166 10.81 -7.69 0.04
N GLY A 167 10.94 -9.01 -0.08
CA GLY A 167 10.23 -9.81 -1.08
C GLY A 167 9.14 -10.67 -0.44
N TYR A 168 8.58 -11.60 -1.19
CA TYR A 168 7.57 -12.53 -0.68
C TYR A 168 8.10 -13.44 0.45
N GLY A 169 9.38 -13.80 0.43
CA GLY A 169 10.06 -14.62 1.43
C GLY A 169 11.57 -14.42 1.36
N SER A 170 12.33 -15.13 2.21
CA SER A 170 13.75 -14.89 2.48
C SER A 170 14.70 -14.92 1.28
N LYS A 171 14.32 -15.57 0.18
CA LYS A 171 15.13 -15.66 -1.05
C LYS A 171 14.47 -14.97 -2.24
N SER A 172 13.36 -14.30 -2.01
CA SER A 172 12.63 -13.59 -3.07
C SER A 172 13.26 -12.23 -3.32
N ARG A 173 13.47 -11.89 -4.59
CA ARG A 173 13.84 -10.54 -4.99
C ARG A 173 12.92 -9.51 -4.29
N PRO A 174 13.47 -8.47 -3.65
CA PRO A 174 12.66 -7.45 -3.03
C PRO A 174 11.88 -6.65 -4.07
N ASP A 175 10.70 -6.21 -3.68
CA ASP A 175 9.82 -5.39 -4.52
C ASP A 175 9.01 -4.40 -3.66
N LEU A 176 8.49 -3.36 -4.32
CA LEU A 176 7.79 -2.27 -3.63
C LEU A 176 6.48 -2.73 -2.98
N SER A 177 5.76 -3.69 -3.57
CA SER A 177 4.52 -4.20 -2.98
C SER A 177 4.79 -4.87 -1.64
N ASN A 178 5.74 -5.81 -1.59
CA ASN A 178 6.10 -6.50 -0.35
C ASN A 178 6.77 -5.57 0.66
N THR A 179 7.62 -4.65 0.22
CA THR A 179 8.22 -3.61 1.09
C THR A 179 7.14 -2.69 1.68
N SER A 180 6.11 -2.35 0.91
CA SER A 180 4.97 -1.58 1.39
C SER A 180 4.14 -2.33 2.44
N PHE A 181 3.97 -3.66 2.32
CA PHE A 181 3.34 -4.48 3.36
C PHE A 181 4.21 -4.60 4.61
N LEU A 182 5.54 -4.71 4.47
CA LEU A 182 6.47 -4.66 5.60
C LEU A 182 6.30 -3.34 6.38
N LEU A 183 6.34 -2.20 5.70
CA LEU A 183 6.15 -0.89 6.32
C LEU A 183 4.77 -0.74 6.96
N GLU A 184 3.71 -1.26 6.34
CA GLU A 184 2.37 -1.24 6.91
C GLU A 184 2.26 -2.10 8.17
N ALA A 185 2.89 -3.28 8.20
CA ALA A 185 2.96 -4.14 9.38
C ALA A 185 3.73 -3.45 10.51
N LEU A 186 4.91 -2.89 10.23
CA LEU A 186 5.71 -2.13 11.21
C LEU A 186 4.94 -0.91 11.74
N HIS A 187 4.29 -0.15 10.87
CA HIS A 187 3.46 0.98 11.27
C HIS A 187 2.30 0.55 12.18
N SER A 188 1.65 -0.59 11.89
CA SER A 188 0.58 -1.13 12.73
C SER A 188 1.05 -1.53 14.12
N LEU A 189 2.33 -1.89 14.26
CA LEU A 189 3.02 -2.17 15.53
C LEU A 189 3.52 -0.90 16.23
N GLY A 190 3.22 0.29 15.70
CA GLY A 190 3.64 1.57 16.25
C GLY A 190 5.09 1.93 15.95
N ARG A 191 5.73 1.32 14.95
CA ARG A 191 7.06 1.70 14.48
C ARG A 191 6.95 2.90 13.56
N ASP A 192 7.87 3.84 13.75
CA ASP A 192 7.92 5.10 13.04
C ASP A 192 9.31 5.35 12.41
N GLN A 193 9.57 6.59 12.05
CA GLN A 193 10.84 7.04 11.47
C GLN A 193 12.09 6.79 12.33
N ASN A 194 11.94 6.44 13.60
CA ASN A 194 13.08 6.15 14.50
C ASN A 194 13.47 4.65 14.45
N ASP A 195 12.69 3.81 13.79
CA ASP A 195 12.99 2.38 13.63
C ASP A 195 13.94 2.17 12.43
N GLU A 196 15.04 1.47 12.65
CA GLU A 196 16.05 1.23 11.61
C GLU A 196 15.51 0.47 10.40
N ALA A 197 14.62 -0.51 10.59
CA ALA A 197 14.03 -1.25 9.48
C ALA A 197 13.12 -0.35 8.62
N VAL A 198 12.42 0.60 9.25
CA VAL A 198 11.63 1.62 8.55
C VAL A 198 12.54 2.52 7.71
N GLN A 199 13.68 2.95 8.25
CA GLN A 199 14.63 3.81 7.51
C GLN A 199 15.29 3.07 6.35
N ARG A 200 15.69 1.80 6.54
CA ARG A 200 16.21 0.98 5.44
C ARG A 200 15.16 0.79 4.34
N ALA A 201 13.91 0.50 4.72
CA ALA A 201 12.82 0.38 3.74
C ALA A 201 12.59 1.67 2.95
N LEU A 202 12.74 2.84 3.57
CA LEU A 202 12.63 4.14 2.88
C LEU A 202 13.68 4.30 1.78
N VAL A 203 14.91 3.79 1.97
CA VAL A 203 15.96 3.78 0.94
C VAL A 203 15.47 3.02 -0.30
N PHE A 204 14.97 1.79 -0.10
CA PHE A 204 14.44 0.97 -1.19
C PHE A 204 13.24 1.63 -1.88
N VAL A 205 12.29 2.16 -1.10
CA VAL A 205 11.10 2.86 -1.62
C VAL A 205 11.52 4.04 -2.49
N SER A 206 12.49 4.86 -2.04
CA SER A 206 12.98 6.01 -2.82
C SER A 206 13.57 5.58 -4.16
N ARG A 207 14.27 4.43 -4.20
CA ARG A 207 14.84 3.86 -5.43
C ARG A 207 13.81 3.28 -6.40
N CYS A 208 12.60 2.97 -5.92
CA CYS A 208 11.50 2.56 -6.80
C CYS A 208 10.80 3.73 -7.48
N GLN A 209 11.16 4.98 -7.18
CA GLN A 209 10.56 6.16 -7.78
C GLN A 209 11.28 6.57 -9.07
N ASN A 210 10.53 6.83 -10.13
CA ASN A 210 11.03 7.44 -11.36
C ASN A 210 11.26 8.95 -11.15
N ARG A 211 12.32 9.26 -10.41
CA ARG A 211 12.73 10.62 -10.09
C ARG A 211 14.24 10.69 -9.93
N ALA A 212 14.88 11.47 -10.78
CA ALA A 212 16.30 11.78 -10.65
C ALA A 212 16.52 12.65 -9.40
N SER A 213 17.23 12.12 -8.40
CA SER A 213 17.52 12.82 -7.13
C SER A 213 18.67 12.16 -6.39
N GLY A 214 19.18 12.81 -5.34
CA GLY A 214 20.19 12.24 -4.45
C GLY A 214 19.70 11.01 -3.67
N ASP A 215 18.39 10.82 -3.55
CA ASP A 215 17.77 9.66 -2.87
C ASP A 215 17.58 8.45 -3.80
N ASN A 216 17.84 8.59 -5.09
CA ASN A 216 17.71 7.53 -6.08
C ASN A 216 18.91 7.56 -7.05
N ASP A 217 19.85 6.68 -6.79
CA ASP A 217 21.10 6.50 -7.54
C ASP A 217 21.02 5.38 -8.58
N THR A 218 19.84 4.80 -8.80
CA THR A 218 19.65 3.71 -9.76
C THR A 218 19.77 4.20 -11.21
N VAL A 219 20.19 3.31 -12.09
CA VAL A 219 20.27 3.56 -13.54
C VAL A 219 18.91 3.80 -14.21
N PHE A 220 17.82 3.73 -13.47
CA PHE A 220 16.45 3.91 -13.95
C PHE A 220 15.88 5.29 -13.59
N ALA A 221 16.46 5.99 -12.61
CA ALA A 221 15.91 7.18 -11.97
C ALA A 221 15.50 8.30 -12.94
N ASP A 222 16.29 8.52 -13.99
CA ASP A 222 16.12 9.61 -14.97
C ASP A 222 15.45 9.17 -16.28
N LYS A 223 15.28 7.86 -16.52
CA LYS A 223 14.82 7.35 -17.83
C LYS A 223 13.34 7.61 -18.12
N VAL A 224 12.50 7.71 -17.09
CA VAL A 224 11.08 8.07 -17.20
C VAL A 224 10.84 9.42 -16.52
N ASN A 225 11.35 9.62 -15.32
CA ASN A 225 11.35 10.85 -14.53
C ASN A 225 9.97 11.54 -14.41
N ASP A 226 8.91 10.74 -14.25
CA ASP A 226 7.52 11.19 -14.15
C ASP A 226 7.02 11.31 -12.69
N GLY A 227 7.87 10.98 -11.71
CA GLY A 227 7.56 11.01 -10.28
C GLY A 227 6.78 9.82 -9.76
N GLY A 228 6.27 8.96 -10.63
CA GLY A 228 5.58 7.73 -10.26
C GLY A 228 6.53 6.60 -9.83
N PHE A 229 5.97 5.46 -9.46
CA PHE A 229 6.73 4.33 -8.95
C PHE A 229 6.58 3.09 -9.83
N TYR A 230 7.65 2.31 -9.87
CA TYR A 230 7.73 1.00 -10.51
C TYR A 230 7.97 -0.10 -9.46
N TYR A 231 7.98 -1.38 -9.92
CA TYR A 231 7.91 -2.53 -9.02
C TYR A 231 9.21 -2.77 -8.23
N THR A 232 10.38 -2.72 -8.89
CA THR A 232 11.67 -2.98 -8.21
C THR A 232 12.88 -2.51 -9.03
N PRO A 233 13.92 -1.93 -8.40
CA PRO A 233 15.22 -1.70 -9.02
C PRO A 233 16.14 -2.92 -8.95
N ALA A 234 15.86 -3.89 -8.06
CA ALA A 234 16.71 -5.04 -7.82
C ALA A 234 16.72 -6.03 -9.00
N ALA A 235 17.81 -6.82 -9.11
CA ALA A 235 17.99 -7.86 -10.12
C ALA A 235 17.78 -7.37 -11.57
N GLY A 236 18.30 -6.19 -11.89
CA GLY A 236 18.22 -5.59 -13.23
C GLY A 236 16.94 -4.82 -13.51
N GLY A 237 16.11 -4.58 -12.49
CA GLY A 237 14.91 -3.75 -12.53
C GLY A 237 13.73 -4.39 -13.27
N ASP A 238 12.53 -4.15 -12.73
CA ASP A 238 11.29 -4.63 -13.33
C ASP A 238 10.12 -3.69 -13.05
N SER A 239 9.17 -3.62 -13.98
CA SER A 239 7.88 -2.98 -13.81
C SER A 239 6.77 -3.83 -14.42
N MET A 240 5.68 -4.00 -13.69
CA MET A 240 4.52 -4.71 -14.20
C MET A 240 3.81 -3.97 -15.34
N ALA A 241 4.06 -2.65 -15.45
CA ALA A 241 3.63 -1.81 -16.58
C ALA A 241 4.58 -1.86 -17.79
N GLY A 242 5.66 -2.68 -17.71
CA GLY A 242 6.65 -2.85 -18.77
C GLY A 242 7.74 -1.80 -18.80
N LYS A 243 8.49 -1.77 -19.90
CA LYS A 243 9.65 -0.88 -20.09
C LYS A 243 9.40 0.08 -21.27
N THR A 244 10.10 1.23 -21.25
CA THR A 244 10.18 2.13 -22.40
C THR A 244 11.20 1.57 -23.42
N GLU A 245 11.23 2.13 -24.62
CA GLU A 245 12.23 1.80 -25.66
C GLU A 245 13.66 2.05 -25.19
N THR A 246 13.84 3.04 -24.31
CA THR A 246 15.14 3.40 -23.71
C THR A 246 15.49 2.58 -22.47
N GLY A 247 14.68 1.55 -22.14
CA GLY A 247 14.87 0.69 -20.98
C GLY A 247 14.47 1.32 -19.64
N GLY A 248 13.70 2.41 -19.64
CA GLY A 248 13.08 2.97 -18.44
C GLY A 248 11.96 2.05 -17.93
N LEU A 249 11.78 1.99 -16.62
CA LEU A 249 10.74 1.20 -15.96
C LEU A 249 9.46 2.06 -15.84
N ARG A 250 8.36 1.64 -16.48
CA ARG A 250 7.12 2.45 -16.48
C ARG A 250 6.50 2.52 -15.10
N SER A 251 6.09 3.73 -14.71
CA SER A 251 5.29 3.96 -13.51
C SER A 251 3.86 3.44 -13.68
N TYR A 252 3.20 3.07 -12.58
CA TYR A 252 1.79 2.76 -12.56
C TYR A 252 1.15 3.09 -11.20
N ALA A 253 -0.16 3.35 -11.21
CA ALA A 253 -0.81 4.03 -10.10
C ALA A 253 -0.83 3.23 -8.81
N SER A 254 -1.09 1.91 -8.81
CA SER A 254 -1.08 1.12 -7.57
C SER A 254 0.28 1.12 -6.88
N MET A 255 1.40 1.09 -7.64
CA MET A 255 2.73 1.21 -7.03
C MET A 255 3.02 2.63 -6.58
N THR A 256 2.50 3.64 -7.29
CA THR A 256 2.69 5.03 -6.88
C THR A 256 1.96 5.33 -5.56
N TYR A 257 0.72 4.84 -5.38
CA TYR A 257 0.04 4.92 -4.09
C TYR A 257 0.74 4.10 -3.00
N ALA A 258 1.26 2.91 -3.32
CA ALA A 258 2.03 2.10 -2.38
C ALA A 258 3.32 2.81 -1.94
N GLY A 259 4.07 3.41 -2.86
CA GLY A 259 5.26 4.20 -2.56
C GLY A 259 4.97 5.44 -1.73
N LEU A 260 3.94 6.20 -2.12
CA LEU A 260 3.49 7.39 -1.39
C LEU A 260 3.09 7.05 0.05
N LYS A 261 2.24 6.02 0.24
CA LYS A 261 1.87 5.51 1.57
C LYS A 261 3.11 5.13 2.39
N SER A 262 4.04 4.43 1.77
CA SER A 262 5.26 3.95 2.41
C SER A 262 6.15 5.09 2.89
N MET A 263 6.29 6.15 2.11
CA MET A 263 7.00 7.38 2.52
C MET A 263 6.35 8.03 3.72
N ILE A 264 5.01 8.19 3.71
CA ILE A 264 4.28 8.80 4.84
C ILE A 264 4.45 7.96 6.12
N PHE A 265 4.34 6.62 6.04
CA PHE A 265 4.55 5.74 7.19
C PHE A 265 6.00 5.77 7.71
N ALA A 266 6.96 6.04 6.83
CA ALA A 266 8.36 6.28 7.21
C ALA A 266 8.64 7.71 7.72
N GLY A 267 7.61 8.53 7.91
CA GLY A 267 7.72 9.89 8.47
C GLY A 267 8.12 10.97 7.48
N VAL A 268 8.08 10.69 6.17
CA VAL A 268 8.38 11.69 5.14
C VAL A 268 7.22 12.70 5.06
N GLY A 269 7.54 13.99 5.17
CA GLY A 269 6.56 15.07 5.16
C GLY A 269 5.95 15.33 3.77
N GLN A 270 4.79 15.99 3.76
CA GLN A 270 4.08 16.33 2.52
C GLN A 270 4.87 17.29 1.62
N ASP A 271 5.75 18.12 2.19
CA ASP A 271 6.58 19.08 1.45
C ASP A 271 7.84 18.44 0.84
N ASP A 272 8.10 17.16 1.10
CA ASP A 272 9.23 16.45 0.52
C ASP A 272 9.07 16.34 -1.00
N PRO A 273 10.11 16.67 -1.79
CA PRO A 273 10.04 16.61 -3.25
C PRO A 273 9.65 15.23 -3.82
N ARG A 274 9.91 14.12 -3.11
CA ARG A 274 9.50 12.76 -3.50
C ARG A 274 8.00 12.60 -3.39
N VAL A 275 7.42 13.08 -2.28
CA VAL A 275 5.96 13.06 -2.03
C VAL A 275 5.23 13.95 -3.04
N GLN A 276 5.76 15.16 -3.30
CA GLN A 276 5.20 16.08 -4.29
C GLN A 276 5.21 15.49 -5.71
N ALA A 277 6.31 14.85 -6.10
CA ALA A 277 6.42 14.21 -7.42
C ALA A 277 5.43 13.03 -7.57
N ALA A 278 5.30 12.19 -6.53
CA ALA A 278 4.31 11.10 -6.51
C ALA A 278 2.88 11.63 -6.62
N ALA A 279 2.55 12.66 -5.85
CA ALA A 279 1.24 13.30 -5.89
C ALA A 279 0.94 13.87 -7.29
N LYS A 280 1.92 14.51 -7.92
CA LYS A 280 1.77 15.04 -9.28
C LYS A 280 1.54 13.96 -10.33
N PHE A 281 2.22 12.83 -10.23
CA PHE A 281 1.93 11.67 -11.06
C PHE A 281 0.48 11.20 -10.90
N LEU A 282 0.01 11.08 -9.64
CA LEU A 282 -1.35 10.62 -9.33
C LEU A 282 -2.44 11.62 -9.76
N GLU A 283 -2.18 12.93 -9.68
CA GLU A 283 -3.06 13.97 -10.21
C GLU A 283 -3.31 13.80 -11.72
N ASN A 284 -2.23 13.48 -12.45
CA ASN A 284 -2.27 13.30 -13.90
C ASN A 284 -2.87 11.95 -14.32
N ASN A 285 -2.96 10.99 -13.41
CA ASN A 285 -3.36 9.60 -13.67
C ASN A 285 -4.49 9.12 -12.74
N TYR A 286 -5.36 10.03 -12.28
CA TYR A 286 -6.51 9.64 -11.45
C TYR A 286 -7.55 8.90 -12.28
N SER A 287 -7.93 7.70 -11.85
CA SER A 287 -9.00 6.91 -12.48
C SER A 287 -9.59 5.95 -11.45
N LEU A 288 -10.89 5.67 -11.57
CA LEU A 288 -11.58 4.61 -10.81
C LEU A 288 -12.16 3.52 -11.72
N ASP A 289 -11.99 3.67 -13.04
CA ASP A 289 -12.38 2.65 -14.00
C ASP A 289 -11.29 1.61 -14.23
N SER A 290 -10.04 2.00 -13.97
CA SER A 290 -8.86 1.16 -14.16
C SER A 290 -7.76 1.50 -13.16
N ASN A 291 -6.76 0.61 -13.04
CA ASN A 291 -5.47 0.88 -12.40
C ASN A 291 -4.55 1.52 -13.47
N PRO A 292 -4.32 2.84 -13.47
CA PRO A 292 -3.56 3.51 -14.52
C PRO A 292 -2.17 2.89 -14.70
N GLY A 293 -1.84 2.56 -15.96
CA GLY A 293 -0.65 1.81 -16.33
C GLY A 293 -0.82 0.29 -16.34
N MET A 294 -1.92 -0.25 -15.75
CA MET A 294 -2.17 -1.68 -15.60
C MET A 294 -3.54 -2.14 -16.13
N GLY A 295 -4.40 -1.21 -16.58
CA GLY A 295 -5.76 -1.54 -17.00
C GLY A 295 -6.61 -2.09 -15.85
N SER A 296 -7.25 -3.24 -16.06
CA SER A 296 -8.05 -3.93 -15.03
C SER A 296 -7.23 -4.72 -14.02
N SER A 297 -5.94 -4.98 -14.31
CA SER A 297 -5.11 -5.82 -13.44
C SER A 297 -4.86 -5.17 -12.08
N GLY A 298 -5.18 -5.90 -11.00
CA GLY A 298 -4.98 -5.45 -9.63
C GLY A 298 -5.83 -4.24 -9.25
N LEU A 299 -7.07 -4.14 -9.73
CA LEU A 299 -7.96 -2.99 -9.53
C LEU A 299 -8.35 -2.82 -8.06
N PHE A 300 -8.63 -3.90 -7.34
CA PHE A 300 -9.04 -3.79 -5.93
C PHE A 300 -7.86 -3.58 -4.99
N TYR A 301 -6.70 -4.12 -5.31
CA TYR A 301 -5.45 -3.74 -4.67
C TYR A 301 -5.15 -2.25 -4.88
N TYR A 302 -5.37 -1.73 -6.09
CA TYR A 302 -5.25 -0.31 -6.41
C TYR A 302 -6.20 0.55 -5.57
N TYR A 303 -7.47 0.20 -5.46
CA TYR A 303 -8.45 0.91 -4.62
C TYR A 303 -8.03 0.94 -3.15
N HIS A 304 -7.55 -0.20 -2.64
CA HIS A 304 -7.07 -0.29 -1.27
C HIS A 304 -5.83 0.60 -1.04
N THR A 305 -4.82 0.54 -1.92
CA THR A 305 -3.61 1.37 -1.76
C THR A 305 -3.90 2.85 -1.93
N MET A 306 -4.80 3.24 -2.86
CA MET A 306 -5.28 4.59 -3.02
C MET A 306 -5.93 5.12 -1.73
N ALA A 307 -6.90 4.39 -1.20
CA ALA A 307 -7.59 4.79 0.03
C ALA A 307 -6.63 4.93 1.21
N LYS A 308 -5.69 4.00 1.37
CA LYS A 308 -4.66 4.04 2.40
C LYS A 308 -3.73 5.25 2.26
N ALA A 309 -3.24 5.53 1.05
CA ALA A 309 -2.34 6.64 0.80
C ALA A 309 -3.01 7.99 1.03
N LEU A 310 -4.22 8.20 0.49
CA LEU A 310 -4.95 9.46 0.65
C LEU A 310 -5.43 9.68 2.09
N SER A 311 -5.79 8.61 2.81
CA SER A 311 -6.08 8.68 4.24
C SER A 311 -4.84 9.02 5.06
N ALA A 312 -3.68 8.43 4.76
CA ALA A 312 -2.42 8.72 5.43
C ALA A 312 -1.95 10.17 5.18
N LEU A 313 -2.22 10.73 4.00
CA LEU A 313 -2.02 12.14 3.70
C LEU A 313 -2.99 13.07 4.46
N GLY A 314 -4.08 12.53 5.02
CA GLY A 314 -5.09 13.33 5.71
C GLY A 314 -5.91 14.24 4.79
N VAL A 315 -6.06 13.91 3.51
CA VAL A 315 -6.77 14.74 2.52
C VAL A 315 -8.18 14.20 2.25
N ASP A 316 -9.19 15.04 2.29
CA ASP A 316 -10.57 14.71 1.90
C ASP A 316 -10.83 14.99 0.41
N ARG A 317 -10.03 15.86 -0.17
CA ARG A 317 -10.12 16.30 -1.54
C ARG A 317 -8.79 16.08 -2.23
N PHE A 318 -8.84 15.57 -3.44
CA PHE A 318 -7.65 15.29 -4.23
C PHE A 318 -7.70 16.08 -5.53
N GLN A 319 -6.65 16.87 -5.80
CA GLN A 319 -6.54 17.64 -7.03
C GLN A 319 -6.21 16.71 -8.19
N THR A 320 -6.89 16.87 -9.31
CA THR A 320 -6.62 16.15 -10.56
C THR A 320 -6.58 17.11 -11.74
N THR A 321 -6.18 16.63 -12.91
CA THR A 321 -6.24 17.41 -14.16
C THR A 321 -7.66 17.79 -14.56
N GLU A 322 -8.67 17.06 -14.09
CA GLU A 322 -10.09 17.33 -14.34
C GLU A 322 -10.73 18.20 -13.24
N GLY A 323 -9.95 18.69 -12.30
CA GLY A 323 -10.40 19.44 -11.14
C GLY A 323 -10.31 18.66 -9.83
N GLU A 324 -10.88 19.26 -8.80
CA GLU A 324 -10.89 18.67 -7.45
C GLU A 324 -11.90 17.53 -7.34
N LYS A 325 -11.49 16.39 -6.78
CA LYS A 325 -12.29 15.17 -6.58
C LYS A 325 -12.54 14.92 -5.09
N LEU A 326 -13.75 14.51 -4.75
CA LEU A 326 -14.10 13.97 -3.43
C LEU A 326 -13.82 12.45 -3.45
N TRP A 327 -12.55 12.09 -3.38
CA TRP A 327 -12.06 10.74 -3.66
C TRP A 327 -12.77 9.62 -2.87
N LYS A 328 -13.22 9.89 -1.61
CA LYS A 328 -13.99 8.91 -0.83
C LYS A 328 -15.35 8.63 -1.48
N GLN A 329 -16.03 9.67 -1.98
CA GLN A 329 -17.33 9.51 -2.65
C GLN A 329 -17.17 8.80 -4.00
N ASP A 330 -16.16 9.19 -4.77
CA ASP A 330 -15.88 8.58 -6.07
C ASP A 330 -15.53 7.10 -5.91
N LEU A 331 -14.65 6.76 -4.95
CA LEU A 331 -14.27 5.38 -4.67
C LEU A 331 -15.43 4.54 -4.10
N LEU A 332 -16.29 5.14 -3.27
CA LEU A 332 -17.50 4.50 -2.79
C LEU A 332 -18.43 4.13 -3.95
N ALA A 333 -18.68 5.06 -4.87
CA ALA A 333 -19.49 4.82 -6.06
C ALA A 333 -18.89 3.73 -6.95
N ALA A 334 -17.57 3.72 -7.13
CA ALA A 334 -16.86 2.69 -7.89
C ALA A 334 -16.99 1.30 -7.26
N LEU A 335 -16.92 1.20 -5.94
CA LEU A 335 -17.13 -0.05 -5.20
C LEU A 335 -18.60 -0.49 -5.26
N ALA A 336 -19.57 0.44 -5.14
CA ALA A 336 -20.99 0.14 -5.24
C ALA A 336 -21.38 -0.46 -6.59
N GLN A 337 -20.86 0.11 -7.68
CA GLN A 337 -21.10 -0.39 -9.05
C GLN A 337 -20.54 -1.82 -9.28
N ARG A 338 -19.54 -2.23 -8.52
CA ARG A 338 -18.84 -3.51 -8.68
C ARG A 338 -19.24 -4.56 -7.65
N GLN A 339 -20.06 -4.21 -6.64
CA GLN A 339 -20.60 -5.19 -5.70
C GLN A 339 -21.65 -6.04 -6.38
N VAL A 340 -21.41 -7.36 -6.47
CA VAL A 340 -22.33 -8.28 -7.12
C VAL A 340 -23.53 -8.65 -6.22
N GLU A 341 -24.51 -9.35 -6.76
CA GLU A 341 -25.79 -9.61 -6.11
C GLU A 341 -25.65 -10.33 -4.76
N ASP A 342 -24.71 -11.26 -4.64
CA ASP A 342 -24.45 -12.01 -3.40
C ASP A 342 -23.69 -11.23 -2.32
N GLY A 343 -23.33 -9.99 -2.61
CA GLY A 343 -22.63 -9.09 -1.69
C GLY A 343 -21.11 -9.10 -1.80
N SER A 344 -20.53 -9.99 -2.60
CA SER A 344 -19.08 -10.04 -2.83
C SER A 344 -18.61 -9.01 -3.87
N TRP A 345 -17.30 -8.96 -4.05
CA TRP A 345 -16.63 -8.33 -5.17
C TRP A 345 -15.71 -9.32 -5.86
N VAL A 346 -15.53 -9.16 -7.14
CA VAL A 346 -14.62 -9.95 -7.96
C VAL A 346 -14.12 -9.10 -9.12
N ASN A 347 -12.86 -9.30 -9.53
CA ASN A 347 -12.32 -8.70 -10.73
C ASN A 347 -12.34 -9.74 -11.88
N PRO A 348 -12.93 -9.44 -13.03
CA PRO A 348 -12.84 -10.32 -14.20
C PRO A 348 -11.39 -10.61 -14.64
N ASP A 349 -10.48 -9.66 -14.43
CA ASP A 349 -9.04 -9.90 -14.56
C ASP A 349 -8.52 -10.62 -13.31
N SER A 350 -8.27 -11.92 -13.43
CA SER A 350 -7.87 -12.78 -12.31
C SER A 350 -6.40 -12.66 -11.89
N ARG A 351 -5.65 -11.78 -12.52
CA ARG A 351 -4.24 -11.55 -12.17
C ARG A 351 -4.12 -11.19 -10.68
N TRP A 352 -3.11 -11.71 -10.01
CA TRP A 352 -2.87 -11.58 -8.57
C TRP A 352 -4.04 -12.04 -7.70
N LEU A 353 -4.73 -13.08 -8.14
CA LEU A 353 -5.86 -13.71 -7.46
C LEU A 353 -7.12 -12.82 -7.33
N GLU A 354 -7.22 -11.72 -8.05
CA GLU A 354 -8.42 -10.86 -7.98
C GLU A 354 -9.68 -11.51 -8.62
N GLY A 355 -9.55 -12.69 -9.22
CA GLY A 355 -10.68 -13.57 -9.53
C GLY A 355 -11.25 -14.33 -8.32
N ASP A 356 -10.61 -14.26 -7.15
CA ASP A 356 -11.09 -14.87 -5.91
C ASP A 356 -11.99 -13.89 -5.14
N PRO A 357 -13.29 -14.18 -4.99
CA PRO A 357 -14.22 -13.26 -4.35
C PRO A 357 -13.92 -13.04 -2.87
N ASN A 358 -13.29 -13.99 -2.15
CA ASN A 358 -12.90 -13.77 -0.75
C ASN A 358 -11.79 -12.72 -0.66
N LEU A 359 -10.75 -12.84 -1.48
CA LEU A 359 -9.64 -11.87 -1.50
C LEU A 359 -10.15 -10.47 -1.83
N VAL A 360 -10.93 -10.36 -2.89
CA VAL A 360 -11.42 -9.06 -3.38
C VAL A 360 -12.41 -8.43 -2.39
N THR A 361 -13.29 -9.23 -1.79
CA THR A 361 -14.17 -8.75 -0.71
C THR A 361 -13.33 -8.28 0.50
N GLY A 362 -12.24 -8.96 0.82
CA GLY A 362 -11.29 -8.52 1.86
C GLY A 362 -10.70 -7.14 1.56
N TYR A 363 -10.23 -6.88 0.34
CA TYR A 363 -9.74 -5.55 -0.08
C TYR A 363 -10.84 -4.49 0.00
N ALA A 364 -12.05 -4.81 -0.47
CA ALA A 364 -13.18 -3.88 -0.40
C ALA A 364 -13.53 -3.53 1.06
N LEU A 365 -13.56 -4.51 1.98
CA LEU A 365 -13.81 -4.27 3.40
C LEU A 365 -12.70 -3.45 4.07
N LEU A 366 -11.41 -3.69 3.74
CA LEU A 366 -10.29 -2.86 4.20
C LEU A 366 -10.47 -1.41 3.76
N THR A 367 -10.92 -1.19 2.53
CA THR A 367 -11.15 0.14 1.94
C THR A 367 -12.34 0.83 2.60
N LEU A 368 -13.49 0.16 2.64
CA LEU A 368 -14.74 0.70 3.21
C LEU A 368 -14.64 0.94 4.73
N GLY A 369 -13.86 0.11 5.44
CA GLY A 369 -13.60 0.27 6.86
C GLY A 369 -12.97 1.62 7.20
N MET A 370 -12.16 2.19 6.31
CA MET A 370 -11.58 3.55 6.50
C MET A 370 -12.63 4.67 6.38
N PHE A 371 -13.80 4.40 5.80
CA PHE A 371 -14.86 5.41 5.63
C PHE A 371 -15.85 5.43 6.81
N VAL A 372 -15.90 4.34 7.58
CA VAL A 372 -16.81 4.19 8.73
C VAL A 372 -16.08 4.20 10.08
N ALA A 373 -14.74 4.21 10.07
CA ALA A 373 -13.96 4.35 11.30
C ALA A 373 -14.27 5.69 11.97
N PRO A 374 -14.45 5.72 13.33
CA PRO A 374 -14.78 6.92 14.09
C PRO A 374 -13.66 7.96 14.06
#